data_13f030b21b8afb7547a32a32b7875a53
#
_entry.id   13f030b21b8afb7547a32a32b7875a53
#
_cell.length_a   1.000
_cell.length_b   1.000
_cell.length_c   1.000
_cell.angle_alpha   90.00
_cell.angle_beta   90.00
_cell.angle_gamma   90.00
#
_symmetry.space_group_name_H-M   'P 1'
#
loop_
_entity.id
_entity.type
_entity.pdbx_description
1 polymer ?
#
loop_
_entity_poly.entity_id
_entity_poly.type
_entity_poly.pdbx_seq_one_letter_code
_entity_poly.pdbx_strand_id
1 'polypeptide(L)'
;MSEVVFALPSGRITCAVTAETLALGNLLGIAPAAEPPQPYAFIAKVTGRHWPTRPLVMRHIFMRLCASLLARPAHQGLPGPVWALGLAEAGALLAGGVANTLAQTQHRDDLYFQHTTTRPAADKPLLDLGAPGAAQYLHRPLSLFEEPFFHARTLVLADEHLTPEHPLCHLAERLGALPLDAERIILLSLTNWLDHAARQVVTQRVQDAWGRRTRRPPQLTWCSLLEGTVAYQPHPVSAPPAPPAPSPVTPRPAPLAADHLGRRGLQLPLAPPLNALRLVAGGPGPAGQELPAVALIGTGEYVLQPYLAALRLADKGYPVNFHCSSRTVLLPGGDIAAVQAMPDPYLSGQPHYLYNPPDPRVYQTVALYETPEAASQPHAGMTATTLRDDLGRWG
;
A
#
# COMPACT_ATOMS: atom_id res chain seq x y z
N MET A 1 -3.51 -28.04 7.41
CA MET A 1 -2.26 -27.32 7.08
C MET A 1 -1.95 -27.66 5.63
N SER A 2 -1.93 -26.68 4.76
CA SER A 2 -1.55 -26.86 3.33
C SER A 2 -0.14 -26.31 3.13
N GLU A 3 0.61 -26.94 2.23
CA GLU A 3 1.96 -26.51 1.90
C GLU A 3 2.03 -26.14 0.41
N VAL A 4 2.58 -24.97 0.12
CA VAL A 4 2.79 -24.49 -1.24
C VAL A 4 4.26 -24.16 -1.43
N VAL A 5 4.83 -24.69 -2.52
CA VAL A 5 6.23 -24.55 -2.84
C VAL A 5 6.39 -23.69 -4.08
N PHE A 6 7.22 -22.65 -3.97
CA PHE A 6 7.63 -21.82 -5.10
C PHE A 6 9.09 -22.08 -5.43
N ALA A 7 9.39 -22.19 -6.71
CA ALA A 7 10.76 -22.33 -7.20
C ALA A 7 11.20 -21.03 -7.88
N LEU A 8 12.32 -20.49 -7.44
CA LEU A 8 13.03 -19.39 -8.09
C LEU A 8 14.45 -19.85 -8.47
N PRO A 9 15.11 -19.18 -9.40
CA PRO A 9 16.52 -19.44 -9.67
C PRO A 9 17.38 -19.42 -8.40
N SER A 10 17.11 -18.48 -7.49
CA SER A 10 17.84 -18.29 -6.23
C SER A 10 17.54 -19.32 -5.15
N GLY A 11 16.49 -20.14 -5.27
CA GLY A 11 16.13 -21.12 -4.25
C GLY A 11 14.67 -21.55 -4.26
N ARG A 12 14.33 -22.32 -3.25
CA ARG A 12 12.97 -22.82 -3.01
C ARG A 12 12.38 -22.13 -1.80
N ILE A 13 11.15 -21.62 -1.95
CA ILE A 13 10.37 -21.03 -0.87
C ILE A 13 9.21 -21.97 -0.56
N THR A 14 9.09 -22.39 0.69
CA THR A 14 8.01 -23.25 1.18
C THR A 14 7.12 -22.43 2.10
N CYS A 15 5.85 -22.28 1.75
CA CYS A 15 4.82 -21.62 2.55
C CYS A 15 3.93 -22.67 3.19
N ALA A 16 3.97 -22.83 4.51
CA ALA A 16 3.09 -23.69 5.26
C ALA A 16 1.92 -22.85 5.80
N VAL A 17 0.72 -23.05 5.24
CA VAL A 17 -0.49 -22.28 5.57
C VAL A 17 -1.21 -22.96 6.73
N THR A 18 -1.46 -22.19 7.79
CA THR A 18 -2.17 -22.66 9.01
C THR A 18 -3.61 -22.20 9.06
N ALA A 19 -3.91 -21.03 8.50
CA ALA A 19 -5.26 -20.48 8.38
C ALA A 19 -5.40 -19.64 7.13
N GLU A 20 -6.49 -19.81 6.39
CA GLU A 20 -6.78 -19.02 5.20
C GLU A 20 -8.29 -18.77 5.03
N THR A 21 -8.63 -17.58 4.57
CA THR A 21 -9.98 -17.23 4.12
C THR A 21 -10.07 -17.12 2.60
N LEU A 22 -8.90 -17.11 1.92
CA LEU A 22 -8.71 -17.15 0.47
C LEU A 22 -7.49 -18.00 0.17
N ALA A 23 -7.56 -18.78 -0.91
CA ALA A 23 -6.44 -19.62 -1.34
C ALA A 23 -5.17 -18.77 -1.60
N LEU A 24 -4.02 -19.27 -1.12
CA LEU A 24 -2.74 -18.58 -1.19
C LEU A 24 -2.43 -18.07 -2.61
N GLY A 25 -2.59 -18.90 -3.64
CA GLY A 25 -2.29 -18.52 -5.03
C GLY A 25 -3.12 -17.36 -5.59
N ASN A 26 -4.27 -17.04 -4.98
CA ASN A 26 -5.10 -15.90 -5.34
C ASN A 26 -4.63 -14.59 -4.66
N LEU A 27 -3.92 -14.71 -3.54
CA LEU A 27 -3.43 -13.55 -2.77
C LEU A 27 -1.99 -13.23 -3.09
N LEU A 28 -1.18 -14.28 -3.25
CA LEU A 28 0.26 -14.19 -3.21
C LEU A 28 0.91 -14.82 -4.45
N GLY A 29 1.91 -14.13 -4.94
CA GLY A 29 2.92 -14.63 -5.85
C GLY A 29 4.32 -14.39 -5.30
N ILE A 30 5.31 -14.71 -6.10
CA ILE A 30 6.73 -14.59 -5.73
C ILE A 30 7.55 -14.08 -6.91
N ALA A 31 8.56 -13.26 -6.62
CA ALA A 31 9.55 -12.81 -7.59
C ALA A 31 10.96 -12.80 -7.00
N PRO A 32 12.01 -12.89 -7.83
CA PRO A 32 13.37 -12.61 -7.40
C PRO A 32 13.51 -11.13 -6.99
N ALA A 33 14.18 -10.87 -5.87
CA ALA A 33 14.54 -9.52 -5.44
C ALA A 33 16.01 -9.26 -5.74
N ALA A 34 16.32 -8.02 -6.17
CA ALA A 34 17.70 -7.62 -6.47
C ALA A 34 18.48 -7.22 -5.21
N GLU A 35 17.79 -6.82 -4.15
CA GLU A 35 18.38 -6.24 -2.95
C GLU A 35 18.13 -7.12 -1.71
N PRO A 36 19.11 -7.18 -0.77
CA PRO A 36 18.94 -7.85 0.50
C PRO A 36 17.81 -7.20 1.33
N PRO A 37 17.28 -7.85 2.38
CA PRO A 37 17.87 -9.04 3.02
C PRO A 37 17.45 -10.38 2.41
N GLN A 38 16.40 -10.42 1.59
CA GLN A 38 15.90 -11.67 1.01
C GLN A 38 16.11 -11.66 -0.51
N PRO A 39 16.54 -12.79 -1.12
CA PRO A 39 16.69 -12.89 -2.58
C PRO A 39 15.34 -13.08 -3.30
N TYR A 40 14.25 -12.94 -2.61
CA TYR A 40 12.89 -13.02 -3.12
C TYR A 40 11.98 -11.97 -2.46
N ALA A 41 10.91 -11.64 -3.12
CA ALA A 41 9.84 -10.82 -2.57
C ALA A 41 8.48 -11.50 -2.76
N PHE A 42 7.60 -11.29 -1.82
CA PHE A 42 6.19 -11.60 -1.96
C PHE A 42 5.51 -10.59 -2.88
N ILE A 43 4.65 -11.09 -3.77
CA ILE A 43 3.89 -10.31 -4.74
C ILE A 43 2.42 -10.35 -4.34
N ALA A 44 1.88 -9.24 -3.87
CA ALA A 44 0.44 -9.15 -3.66
C ALA A 44 -0.29 -9.10 -5.02
N LYS A 45 -1.13 -10.11 -5.28
CA LYS A 45 -1.90 -10.23 -6.54
C LYS A 45 -3.20 -9.42 -6.53
N VAL A 46 -3.49 -8.71 -5.46
CA VAL A 46 -4.80 -8.10 -5.20
C VAL A 46 -4.75 -6.61 -4.86
N THR A 47 -3.59 -5.97 -5.01
CA THR A 47 -3.38 -4.55 -4.66
C THR A 47 -2.93 -3.68 -5.83
N GLY A 48 -2.64 -4.26 -6.99
CA GLY A 48 -2.21 -3.51 -8.17
C GLY A 48 -0.73 -3.11 -8.17
N ARG A 49 0.02 -3.36 -7.09
CA ARG A 49 1.40 -2.88 -6.97
C ARG A 49 2.38 -3.58 -7.91
N HIS A 50 2.38 -4.89 -7.91
CA HIS A 50 3.29 -5.70 -8.75
C HIS A 50 2.53 -6.56 -9.76
N TRP A 51 1.23 -6.67 -9.56
CA TRP A 51 0.32 -7.44 -10.37
C TRP A 51 -0.91 -6.61 -10.74
N PRO A 52 -1.26 -6.49 -12.04
CA PRO A 52 -2.45 -5.75 -12.46
C PRO A 52 -3.70 -6.33 -11.83
N THR A 53 -4.51 -5.49 -11.23
CA THR A 53 -5.69 -5.95 -10.49
C THR A 53 -6.93 -5.13 -10.82
N ARG A 54 -8.05 -5.80 -11.01
CA ARG A 54 -9.34 -5.11 -11.21
C ARG A 54 -9.75 -4.37 -9.92
N PRO A 55 -10.18 -3.10 -9.99
CA PRO A 55 -10.58 -2.32 -8.80
C PRO A 55 -11.68 -2.99 -7.98
N LEU A 56 -12.62 -3.68 -8.63
CA LEU A 56 -13.68 -4.43 -7.96
C LEU A 56 -13.17 -5.62 -7.16
N VAL A 57 -12.11 -6.29 -7.63
CA VAL A 57 -11.42 -7.35 -6.86
C VAL A 57 -10.76 -6.75 -5.63
N MET A 58 -10.07 -5.61 -5.77
CA MET A 58 -9.46 -4.90 -4.64
C MET A 58 -10.52 -4.52 -3.60
N ARG A 59 -11.65 -3.92 -4.03
CA ARG A 59 -12.78 -3.60 -3.14
C ARG A 59 -13.26 -4.84 -2.39
N HIS A 60 -13.41 -5.98 -3.07
CA HIS A 60 -13.81 -7.23 -2.45
C HIS A 60 -12.81 -7.70 -1.37
N ILE A 61 -11.50 -7.58 -1.63
CA ILE A 61 -10.44 -7.89 -0.66
C ILE A 61 -10.54 -6.97 0.56
N PHE A 62 -10.73 -5.66 0.37
CA PHE A 62 -10.88 -4.71 1.47
C PHE A 62 -12.14 -5.01 2.30
N MET A 63 -13.26 -5.35 1.65
CA MET A 63 -14.46 -5.81 2.35
C MET A 63 -14.23 -7.08 3.17
N ARG A 64 -13.46 -8.05 2.65
CA ARG A 64 -13.10 -9.26 3.39
C ARG A 64 -12.22 -8.97 4.60
N LEU A 65 -11.25 -8.07 4.48
CA LEU A 65 -10.43 -7.62 5.62
C LEU A 65 -11.28 -6.90 6.67
N CYS A 66 -12.22 -6.04 6.26
CA CYS A 66 -13.18 -5.41 7.16
C CYS A 66 -14.04 -6.46 7.89
N ALA A 67 -14.56 -7.44 7.17
CA ALA A 67 -15.35 -8.52 7.78
C ALA A 67 -14.53 -9.35 8.77
N SER A 68 -13.28 -9.71 8.40
CA SER A 68 -12.36 -10.42 9.30
C SER A 68 -12.01 -9.62 10.54
N LEU A 69 -11.85 -8.30 10.39
CA LEU A 69 -11.56 -7.37 11.47
C LEU A 69 -12.75 -7.29 12.43
N LEU A 70 -13.97 -7.13 11.91
CA LEU A 70 -15.17 -6.98 12.73
C LEU A 70 -15.64 -8.30 13.36
N ALA A 71 -15.36 -9.44 12.75
CA ALA A 71 -15.75 -10.75 13.26
C ALA A 71 -14.96 -11.19 14.52
N ARG A 72 -13.81 -10.60 14.80
CA ARG A 72 -12.98 -10.97 15.95
C ARG A 72 -13.53 -10.34 17.23
N PRO A 73 -13.80 -11.14 18.30
CA PRO A 73 -14.29 -10.59 19.57
C PRO A 73 -13.41 -9.49 20.15
N ALA A 74 -12.08 -9.63 20.02
CA ALA A 74 -11.10 -8.63 20.45
C ALA A 74 -11.23 -7.29 19.72
N HIS A 75 -11.91 -7.24 18.57
CA HIS A 75 -12.10 -6.03 17.77
C HIS A 75 -13.51 -5.47 17.82
N GLN A 76 -14.41 -6.11 18.59
CA GLN A 76 -15.79 -5.65 18.70
C GLN A 76 -15.86 -4.16 19.10
N GLY A 77 -16.68 -3.43 18.32
CA GLY A 77 -16.99 -2.03 18.59
C GLY A 77 -15.86 -1.04 18.31
N LEU A 78 -14.72 -1.44 17.68
CA LEU A 78 -13.57 -0.58 17.34
C LEU A 78 -13.69 0.84 17.95
N PRO A 79 -13.25 1.07 19.20
CA PRO A 79 -13.45 2.36 19.85
C PRO A 79 -12.78 3.47 19.04
N GLY A 80 -13.52 4.51 18.78
CA GLY A 80 -13.06 5.66 18.02
C GLY A 80 -12.47 6.77 18.88
N PRO A 81 -11.75 7.73 18.30
CA PRO A 81 -11.37 7.76 16.88
C PRO A 81 -10.49 6.57 16.45
N VAL A 82 -10.66 6.13 15.20
CA VAL A 82 -9.84 5.08 14.59
C VAL A 82 -8.83 5.70 13.64
N TRP A 83 -7.56 5.41 13.82
CA TRP A 83 -6.49 5.88 12.96
C TRP A 83 -5.82 4.72 12.22
N ALA A 84 -5.99 4.71 10.90
CA ALA A 84 -5.36 3.73 10.02
C ALA A 84 -4.02 4.27 9.50
N LEU A 85 -2.95 3.52 9.74
CA LEU A 85 -1.59 3.86 9.33
C LEU A 85 -1.06 2.80 8.35
N GLY A 86 -0.67 3.24 7.14
CA GLY A 86 0.00 2.40 6.15
C GLY A 86 1.49 2.67 6.08
N LEU A 87 2.31 1.64 5.87
CA LEU A 87 3.69 1.85 5.47
C LEU A 87 3.76 2.26 3.99
N ALA A 88 4.59 3.22 3.65
CA ALA A 88 4.90 3.51 2.25
C ALA A 88 5.75 2.36 1.66
N GLU A 89 5.46 1.88 0.48
CA GLU A 89 4.40 2.28 -0.47
C GLU A 89 3.17 1.35 -0.37
N ALA A 90 3.40 0.07 -0.07
CA ALA A 90 2.43 -1.02 -0.13
C ALA A 90 1.30 -0.86 0.89
N GLY A 91 1.64 -0.56 2.13
CA GLY A 91 0.68 -0.41 3.21
C GLY A 91 -0.24 0.79 3.05
N ALA A 92 0.16 1.82 2.30
CA ALA A 92 -0.64 3.02 2.09
C ALA A 92 -2.00 2.69 1.44
N LEU A 93 -1.99 1.90 0.37
CA LEU A 93 -3.22 1.51 -0.31
C LEU A 93 -4.06 0.55 0.53
N LEU A 94 -3.42 -0.40 1.21
CA LEU A 94 -4.13 -1.37 2.05
C LEU A 94 -4.81 -0.67 3.24
N ALA A 95 -4.08 0.18 3.96
CA ALA A 95 -4.63 0.94 5.09
C ALA A 95 -5.78 1.86 4.65
N GLY A 96 -5.54 2.68 3.61
CA GLY A 96 -6.53 3.61 3.10
C GLY A 96 -7.76 2.90 2.52
N GLY A 97 -7.56 1.85 1.74
CA GLY A 97 -8.64 1.08 1.12
C GLY A 97 -9.52 0.36 2.15
N VAL A 98 -8.91 -0.29 3.14
CA VAL A 98 -9.66 -0.97 4.22
C VAL A 98 -10.37 0.05 5.10
N ALA A 99 -9.69 1.11 5.54
CA ALA A 99 -10.30 2.13 6.40
C ALA A 99 -11.44 2.87 5.68
N ASN A 100 -11.27 3.20 4.39
CA ASN A 100 -12.33 3.84 3.59
C ASN A 100 -13.54 2.90 3.43
N THR A 101 -13.31 1.62 3.18
CA THR A 101 -14.38 0.61 3.10
C THR A 101 -15.10 0.46 4.43
N LEU A 102 -14.36 0.44 5.55
CA LEU A 102 -14.91 0.35 6.89
C LEU A 102 -15.77 1.58 7.21
N ALA A 103 -15.28 2.80 6.90
CA ALA A 103 -16.02 4.04 7.11
C ALA A 103 -17.35 4.04 6.35
N GLN A 104 -17.34 3.61 5.08
CA GLN A 104 -18.53 3.53 4.24
C GLN A 104 -19.52 2.48 4.73
N THR A 105 -19.07 1.26 5.04
CA THR A 105 -19.94 0.13 5.40
C THR A 105 -20.50 0.24 6.81
N GLN A 106 -19.81 0.90 7.73
CA GLN A 106 -20.23 1.12 9.11
C GLN A 106 -20.83 2.51 9.35
N HIS A 107 -20.95 3.35 8.29
CA HIS A 107 -21.46 4.73 8.38
C HIS A 107 -20.76 5.55 9.46
N ARG A 108 -19.41 5.48 9.49
CA ARG A 108 -18.59 6.15 10.50
C ARG A 108 -17.84 7.34 9.88
N ASP A 109 -17.74 8.42 10.65
CA ASP A 109 -17.02 9.67 10.33
C ASP A 109 -15.80 9.92 11.23
N ASP A 110 -15.54 9.02 12.19
CA ASP A 110 -14.42 9.05 13.12
C ASP A 110 -13.25 8.13 12.69
N LEU A 111 -13.15 7.82 11.40
CA LEU A 111 -12.02 7.11 10.82
C LEU A 111 -11.09 8.08 10.08
N TYR A 112 -9.81 7.91 10.36
CA TYR A 112 -8.75 8.70 9.75
C TYR A 112 -7.71 7.79 9.12
N PHE A 113 -7.10 8.26 8.05
CA PHE A 113 -6.04 7.56 7.33
C PHE A 113 -4.79 8.40 7.25
N GLN A 114 -3.65 7.77 7.46
CA GLN A 114 -2.33 8.34 7.21
C GLN A 114 -1.40 7.25 6.72
N HIS A 115 -0.35 7.61 5.99
CA HIS A 115 0.73 6.69 5.68
C HIS A 115 2.09 7.31 5.95
N THR A 116 3.08 6.46 6.19
CA THR A 116 4.47 6.90 6.24
C THR A 116 4.93 7.30 4.84
N THR A 117 6.01 8.03 4.76
CA THR A 117 6.56 8.50 3.49
C THR A 117 8.08 8.44 3.51
N THR A 118 8.67 8.30 2.36
CA THR A 118 10.12 8.41 2.20
C THR A 118 10.57 9.85 1.96
N ARG A 119 9.63 10.80 1.89
CA ARG A 119 9.87 12.19 1.57
C ARG A 119 9.99 13.02 2.83
N PRO A 120 11.07 13.79 3.02
CA PRO A 120 11.17 14.74 4.11
C PRO A 120 10.18 15.89 3.89
N ALA A 121 9.65 16.43 4.99
CA ALA A 121 8.92 17.69 5.02
C ALA A 121 9.81 18.80 5.55
N ALA A 122 9.33 20.06 5.49
CA ALA A 122 10.04 21.20 6.06
C ALA A 122 10.06 21.14 7.60
N ASP A 123 9.02 20.56 8.20
CA ASP A 123 8.91 20.36 9.64
C ASP A 123 9.48 19.00 10.07
N LYS A 124 9.88 18.92 11.35
CA LYS A 124 10.40 17.69 11.94
C LYS A 124 9.33 16.61 11.96
N PRO A 125 9.61 15.37 11.49
CA PRO A 125 8.66 14.28 11.56
C PRO A 125 8.34 13.90 13.02
N LEU A 126 7.17 13.32 13.26
CA LEU A 126 6.84 12.69 14.56
C LEU A 126 7.75 11.51 14.83
N LEU A 127 7.95 10.66 13.82
CA LEU A 127 8.85 9.51 13.90
C LEU A 127 9.71 9.45 12.65
N ASP A 128 10.99 9.21 12.86
CA ASP A 128 11.92 8.76 11.84
C ASP A 128 12.09 7.25 12.01
N LEU A 129 11.60 6.50 11.05
CA LEU A 129 11.60 5.03 11.03
C LEU A 129 12.70 4.48 10.12
N GLY A 130 13.43 5.36 9.46
CA GLY A 130 14.41 5.00 8.44
C GLY A 130 15.62 4.27 9.04
N ALA A 131 16.12 3.30 8.26
CA ALA A 131 17.48 2.76 8.40
C ALA A 131 18.45 3.62 7.57
N PRO A 132 19.78 3.54 7.81
CA PRO A 132 20.75 4.21 6.97
C PRO A 132 20.54 3.88 5.47
N GLY A 133 20.30 4.91 4.66
CA GLY A 133 20.02 4.76 3.21
C GLY A 133 18.56 4.49 2.84
N ALA A 134 17.69 4.25 3.80
CA ALA A 134 16.26 3.96 3.57
C ALA A 134 15.38 4.87 4.45
N ALA A 135 15.24 6.13 4.05
CA ALA A 135 14.42 7.11 4.77
C ALA A 135 12.95 6.68 4.82
N GLN A 136 12.34 6.75 6.00
CA GLN A 136 10.92 6.54 6.19
C GLN A 136 10.41 7.38 7.37
N TYR A 137 9.46 8.24 7.13
CA TYR A 137 8.97 9.21 8.10
C TYR A 137 7.47 9.04 8.36
N LEU A 138 7.06 9.22 9.61
CA LEU A 138 5.69 9.57 9.96
C LEU A 138 5.66 11.06 10.29
N HIS A 139 5.03 11.86 9.44
CA HIS A 139 4.89 13.29 9.67
C HIS A 139 3.80 13.60 10.69
N ARG A 140 3.87 14.81 11.25
CA ARG A 140 2.80 15.34 12.10
C ARG A 140 1.54 15.49 11.25
N PRO A 141 0.37 15.06 11.72
CA PRO A 141 -0.90 15.36 11.06
C PRO A 141 -1.10 16.86 10.87
N LEU A 142 -1.97 17.25 9.94
CA LEU A 142 -2.44 18.65 9.85
C LEU A 142 -3.10 19.04 11.15
N SER A 143 -3.08 20.34 11.48
CA SER A 143 -3.63 20.86 12.75
C SER A 143 -5.07 20.42 13.01
N LEU A 144 -5.90 20.32 11.96
CA LEU A 144 -7.28 19.85 12.06
C LEU A 144 -7.41 18.35 12.37
N PHE A 145 -6.33 17.57 12.19
CA PHE A 145 -6.29 16.12 12.45
C PHE A 145 -5.43 15.76 13.66
N GLU A 146 -4.75 16.73 14.28
CA GLU A 146 -3.88 16.45 15.44
C GLU A 146 -4.67 15.89 16.62
N GLU A 147 -5.78 16.51 16.98
CA GLU A 147 -6.61 16.04 18.08
C GLU A 147 -7.12 14.61 17.86
N PRO A 148 -7.80 14.27 16.74
CA PRO A 148 -8.19 12.89 16.48
C PRO A 148 -7.03 11.90 16.44
N PHE A 149 -5.83 12.32 16.03
CA PHE A 149 -4.66 11.46 16.01
C PHE A 149 -4.17 11.12 17.43
N PHE A 150 -3.97 12.13 18.27
CA PHE A 150 -3.45 11.90 19.62
C PHE A 150 -4.46 11.21 20.53
N HIS A 151 -5.76 11.41 20.29
CA HIS A 151 -6.85 10.74 21.02
C HIS A 151 -7.38 9.48 20.30
N ALA A 152 -6.68 8.97 19.28
CA ALA A 152 -7.06 7.74 18.61
C ALA A 152 -7.04 6.55 19.60
N ARG A 153 -8.22 5.95 19.81
CA ARG A 153 -8.36 4.80 20.73
C ARG A 153 -8.05 3.48 20.02
N THR A 154 -8.19 3.43 18.70
CA THR A 154 -7.80 2.28 17.89
C THR A 154 -6.82 2.70 16.80
N LEU A 155 -5.67 2.04 16.76
CA LEU A 155 -4.68 2.16 15.68
C LEU A 155 -4.75 0.89 14.81
N VAL A 156 -5.00 1.06 13.52
CA VAL A 156 -4.93 -0.02 12.53
C VAL A 156 -3.69 0.20 11.69
N LEU A 157 -2.66 -0.62 11.91
CA LEU A 157 -1.40 -0.52 11.19
C LEU A 157 -1.40 -1.57 10.08
N ALA A 158 -1.19 -1.16 8.83
CA ALA A 158 -1.38 -2.06 7.68
C ALA A 158 -0.18 -2.11 6.74
N ASP A 159 0.14 -3.34 6.29
CA ASP A 159 1.00 -3.62 5.15
C ASP A 159 0.59 -4.94 4.50
N GLU A 160 1.08 -5.21 3.27
CA GLU A 160 0.65 -6.36 2.49
C GLU A 160 1.05 -7.70 3.12
N HIS A 161 2.29 -7.83 3.60
CA HIS A 161 2.85 -9.09 4.08
C HIS A 161 3.63 -8.89 5.37
N LEU A 162 3.19 -9.49 6.46
CA LEU A 162 3.94 -9.48 7.71
C LEU A 162 4.92 -10.66 7.76
N THR A 163 6.20 -10.33 7.89
CA THR A 163 7.30 -11.28 8.10
C THR A 163 7.98 -11.01 9.44
N PRO A 164 8.81 -11.91 9.98
CA PRO A 164 9.68 -11.58 11.09
C PRO A 164 10.50 -10.31 10.81
N GLU A 165 10.67 -9.44 11.82
CA GLU A 165 11.38 -8.15 11.72
C GLU A 165 10.73 -7.12 10.77
N HIS A 166 9.45 -7.27 10.46
CA HIS A 166 8.75 -6.36 9.56
C HIS A 166 8.68 -4.92 10.13
N PRO A 167 8.92 -3.85 9.32
CA PRO A 167 8.91 -2.46 9.79
C PRO A 167 7.60 -2.02 10.45
N LEU A 168 6.46 -2.65 10.14
CA LEU A 168 5.18 -2.38 10.79
C LEU A 168 5.20 -2.71 12.30
N CYS A 169 5.95 -3.75 12.70
CA CYS A 169 6.13 -4.10 14.11
C CYS A 169 6.93 -3.01 14.85
N HIS A 170 7.97 -2.48 14.20
CA HIS A 170 8.74 -1.35 14.74
C HIS A 170 7.91 -0.07 14.82
N LEU A 171 7.03 0.19 13.83
CA LEU A 171 6.10 1.31 13.90
C LEU A 171 5.19 1.20 15.13
N ALA A 172 4.63 0.01 15.39
CA ALA A 172 3.79 -0.23 16.57
C ALA A 172 4.53 0.07 17.90
N GLU A 173 5.80 -0.31 18.00
CA GLU A 173 6.65 -0.01 19.16
C GLU A 173 6.94 1.50 19.28
N ARG A 174 7.38 2.13 18.18
CA ARG A 174 7.79 3.53 18.14
C ARG A 174 6.65 4.51 18.43
N LEU A 175 5.40 4.16 18.07
CA LEU A 175 4.21 4.92 18.43
C LEU A 175 4.03 5.04 19.96
N GLY A 176 4.55 4.10 20.75
CA GLY A 176 4.54 4.17 22.22
C GLY A 176 5.31 5.36 22.82
N ALA A 177 6.20 5.99 22.05
CA ALA A 177 6.89 7.20 22.47
C ALA A 177 6.03 8.48 22.32
N LEU A 178 4.92 8.40 21.55
CA LEU A 178 4.02 9.52 21.31
C LEU A 178 2.92 9.58 22.39
N PRO A 179 2.36 10.76 22.68
CA PRO A 179 1.28 10.91 23.65
C PRO A 179 -0.08 10.48 23.07
N LEU A 180 -0.18 9.19 22.71
CA LEU A 180 -1.39 8.60 22.15
C LEU A 180 -2.24 7.95 23.26
N ASP A 181 -3.55 8.00 23.11
CA ASP A 181 -4.52 7.39 24.03
C ASP A 181 -5.00 6.00 23.55
N ALA A 182 -4.20 5.31 22.76
CA ALA A 182 -4.58 4.06 22.12
C ALA A 182 -4.88 2.97 23.17
N GLU A 183 -6.05 2.34 23.01
CA GLU A 183 -6.47 1.15 23.75
C GLU A 183 -6.19 -0.13 22.96
N ARG A 184 -6.16 -0.02 21.62
CA ARG A 184 -5.96 -1.15 20.71
C ARG A 184 -5.00 -0.79 19.58
N ILE A 185 -4.14 -1.75 19.25
CA ILE A 185 -3.33 -1.76 18.04
C ILE A 185 -3.66 -3.02 17.27
N ILE A 186 -4.01 -2.88 16.00
CA ILE A 186 -4.33 -3.99 15.11
C ILE A 186 -3.31 -4.00 13.99
N LEU A 187 -2.50 -5.06 13.89
CA LEU A 187 -1.62 -5.29 12.76
C LEU A 187 -2.41 -6.01 11.67
N LEU A 188 -2.69 -5.29 10.57
CA LEU A 188 -3.54 -5.75 9.49
C LEU A 188 -2.70 -6.06 8.25
N SER A 189 -2.92 -7.24 7.63
CA SER A 189 -2.21 -7.62 6.42
C SER A 189 -3.01 -8.57 5.52
N LEU A 190 -2.56 -8.75 4.29
CA LEU A 190 -3.06 -9.82 3.44
C LEU A 190 -2.57 -11.17 3.96
N THR A 191 -1.27 -11.27 4.27
CA THR A 191 -0.65 -12.50 4.80
C THR A 191 0.20 -12.20 6.03
N ASN A 192 0.19 -13.11 6.98
CA ASN A 192 1.00 -13.05 8.20
C ASN A 192 1.84 -14.33 8.34
N TRP A 193 3.15 -14.18 8.23
CA TRP A 193 4.13 -15.25 8.27
C TRP A 193 4.86 -15.36 9.62
N LEU A 194 4.38 -14.65 10.65
CA LEU A 194 4.89 -14.77 12.00
C LEU A 194 4.23 -15.99 12.68
N ASP A 195 5.06 -16.89 13.18
CA ASP A 195 4.60 -17.95 14.06
C ASP A 195 4.15 -17.41 15.43
N HIS A 196 3.66 -18.29 16.27
CA HIS A 196 3.17 -17.91 17.60
C HIS A 196 4.26 -17.28 18.47
N ALA A 197 5.48 -17.81 18.44
CA ALA A 197 6.61 -17.30 19.24
C ALA A 197 7.02 -15.91 18.79
N ALA A 198 7.15 -15.68 17.48
CA ALA A 198 7.46 -14.37 16.91
C ALA A 198 6.37 -13.33 17.26
N ARG A 199 5.09 -13.71 17.20
CA ARG A 199 3.99 -12.82 17.62
C ARG A 199 4.06 -12.48 19.10
N GLN A 200 4.42 -13.42 19.99
CA GLN A 200 4.61 -13.15 21.41
C GLN A 200 5.74 -12.17 21.65
N VAL A 201 6.89 -12.33 20.97
CA VAL A 201 8.02 -11.42 21.07
C VAL A 201 7.62 -9.98 20.66
N VAL A 202 6.96 -9.83 19.52
CA VAL A 202 6.46 -8.51 19.05
C VAL A 202 5.47 -7.92 20.05
N THR A 203 4.54 -8.73 20.57
CA THR A 203 3.56 -8.27 21.56
C THR A 203 4.24 -7.75 22.82
N GLN A 204 5.24 -8.46 23.33
CA GLN A 204 5.98 -8.05 24.51
C GLN A 204 6.75 -6.75 24.28
N ARG A 205 7.44 -6.62 23.12
CA ARG A 205 8.17 -5.40 22.75
C ARG A 205 7.25 -4.18 22.67
N VAL A 206 6.07 -4.32 22.08
CA VAL A 206 5.06 -3.25 22.02
C VAL A 206 4.59 -2.90 23.44
N GLN A 207 4.24 -3.90 24.27
CA GLN A 207 3.81 -3.67 25.64
C GLN A 207 4.88 -2.94 26.47
N ASP A 208 6.16 -3.33 26.36
CA ASP A 208 7.26 -2.69 27.06
C ASP A 208 7.48 -1.26 26.58
N ALA A 209 7.41 -1.01 25.28
CA ALA A 209 7.56 0.33 24.71
C ALA A 209 6.47 1.29 25.21
N TRP A 210 5.22 0.85 25.19
CA TRP A 210 4.07 1.64 25.65
C TRP A 210 3.99 1.73 27.18
N GLY A 211 4.37 0.67 27.90
CA GLY A 211 4.36 0.59 29.37
C GLY A 211 5.29 1.62 30.04
N ARG A 212 6.26 2.17 29.33
CA ARG A 212 7.12 3.25 29.82
C ARG A 212 6.36 4.55 30.07
N ARG A 213 5.24 4.76 29.39
CA ARG A 213 4.46 5.99 29.42
C ARG A 213 3.04 5.81 29.98
N THR A 214 2.43 4.67 29.77
CA THR A 214 1.06 4.38 30.22
C THR A 214 1.02 3.16 31.13
N ARG A 215 0.15 3.20 32.16
CA ARG A 215 -0.09 2.05 33.05
C ARG A 215 -0.91 0.95 32.36
N ARG A 216 -1.58 1.25 31.24
CA ARG A 216 -2.37 0.32 30.47
C ARG A 216 -1.91 0.36 29.00
N PRO A 217 -0.89 -0.43 28.65
CA PRO A 217 -0.49 -0.56 27.24
C PRO A 217 -1.68 -1.04 26.39
N PRO A 218 -1.74 -0.63 25.12
CA PRO A 218 -2.79 -1.06 24.21
C PRO A 218 -2.76 -2.56 23.99
N GLN A 219 -3.93 -3.16 23.79
CA GLN A 219 -4.03 -4.55 23.35
C GLN A 219 -3.54 -4.67 21.92
N LEU A 220 -2.48 -5.44 21.67
CA LEU A 220 -2.02 -5.77 20.32
C LEU A 220 -2.76 -6.99 19.79
N THR A 221 -3.28 -6.90 18.58
CA THR A 221 -3.97 -7.98 17.88
C THR A 221 -3.55 -8.05 16.42
N TRP A 222 -3.84 -9.18 15.75
CA TRP A 222 -3.45 -9.48 14.39
C TRP A 222 -4.70 -9.74 13.54
N CYS A 223 -4.74 -9.20 12.32
CA CYS A 223 -5.81 -9.44 11.38
C CYS A 223 -5.25 -9.68 9.98
N SER A 224 -5.42 -10.87 9.42
CA SER A 224 -4.95 -11.23 8.09
C SER A 224 -5.92 -12.20 7.41
N LEU A 225 -5.85 -12.25 6.07
CA LEU A 225 -6.64 -13.21 5.28
C LEU A 225 -5.99 -14.58 5.21
N LEU A 226 -4.67 -14.64 5.41
CA LEU A 226 -3.89 -15.87 5.42
C LEU A 226 -2.83 -15.80 6.51
N GLU A 227 -2.64 -16.90 7.21
CA GLU A 227 -1.62 -17.06 8.24
C GLU A 227 -0.80 -18.32 7.99
N GLY A 228 0.49 -18.27 8.29
CA GLY A 228 1.38 -19.39 8.08
C GLY A 228 2.82 -19.12 8.49
N THR A 229 3.71 -19.98 8.02
CA THR A 229 5.16 -19.82 8.15
C THR A 229 5.82 -19.95 6.80
N VAL A 230 7.00 -19.36 6.64
CA VAL A 230 7.79 -19.43 5.40
C VAL A 230 9.19 -19.92 5.70
N ALA A 231 9.67 -20.84 4.86
CA ALA A 231 11.04 -21.32 4.88
C ALA A 231 11.68 -21.09 3.50
N TYR A 232 12.91 -20.62 3.49
CA TYR A 232 13.69 -20.44 2.27
C TYR A 232 14.92 -21.35 2.27
N GLN A 233 15.10 -22.08 1.17
CA GLN A 233 16.26 -22.93 0.92
C GLN A 233 17.02 -22.35 -0.28
N PRO A 234 18.21 -21.76 -0.08
CA PRO A 234 18.99 -21.18 -1.17
C PRO A 234 19.54 -22.26 -2.11
N HIS A 235 19.61 -21.90 -3.40
CA HIS A 235 20.40 -22.65 -4.39
C HIS A 235 21.63 -21.82 -4.80
N PRO A 236 22.76 -22.46 -5.15
CA PRO A 236 23.88 -21.76 -5.77
C PRO A 236 23.45 -21.15 -7.10
N VAL A 237 23.54 -19.84 -7.26
CA VAL A 237 23.09 -19.13 -8.47
C VAL A 237 24.17 -18.21 -8.99
N SER A 238 24.24 -18.07 -10.31
CA SER A 238 24.86 -16.90 -10.96
C SER A 238 24.09 -15.64 -10.62
N ALA A 239 24.78 -14.52 -10.48
CA ALA A 239 24.15 -13.24 -10.19
C ALA A 239 22.98 -12.96 -11.16
N PRO A 240 21.81 -12.57 -10.66
CA PRO A 240 20.67 -12.27 -11.51
C PRO A 240 20.98 -11.06 -12.43
N PRO A 241 20.33 -10.96 -13.60
CA PRO A 241 20.50 -9.81 -14.47
C PRO A 241 20.09 -8.53 -13.74
N ALA A 242 20.83 -7.45 -13.95
CA ALA A 242 20.47 -6.14 -13.40
C ALA A 242 19.10 -5.69 -13.93
N PRO A 243 18.28 -5.01 -13.11
CA PRO A 243 17.03 -4.41 -13.58
C PRO A 243 17.29 -3.34 -14.63
N PRO A 244 16.29 -3.00 -15.49
CA PRO A 244 16.45 -1.93 -16.46
C PRO A 244 16.81 -0.63 -15.75
N ALA A 245 17.85 0.05 -16.21
CA ALA A 245 18.25 1.34 -15.67
C ALA A 245 17.16 2.39 -15.95
N PRO A 246 16.71 3.16 -14.95
CA PRO A 246 15.83 4.29 -15.19
C PRO A 246 16.56 5.38 -15.97
N SER A 247 15.81 6.21 -16.72
CA SER A 247 16.37 7.38 -17.36
C SER A 247 16.98 8.33 -16.31
N PRO A 248 18.18 8.84 -16.53
CA PRO A 248 18.79 9.76 -15.59
C PRO A 248 17.93 11.04 -15.48
N VAL A 249 17.48 11.33 -14.28
CA VAL A 249 16.75 12.58 -13.97
C VAL A 249 17.64 13.44 -13.11
N THR A 250 17.80 14.72 -13.48
CA THR A 250 18.44 15.68 -12.59
C THR A 250 17.56 15.88 -11.36
N PRO A 251 18.04 15.54 -10.14
CA PRO A 251 17.23 15.68 -8.95
C PRO A 251 16.75 17.12 -8.76
N ARG A 252 15.45 17.30 -8.70
CA ARG A 252 14.76 18.53 -8.30
C ARG A 252 13.71 18.16 -7.27
N PRO A 253 14.11 17.93 -6.01
CA PRO A 253 13.14 17.49 -5.00
C PRO A 253 12.03 18.53 -4.91
N ALA A 254 10.87 18.19 -5.42
CA ALA A 254 9.69 19.01 -5.24
C ALA A 254 9.31 18.99 -3.76
N PRO A 255 8.94 20.12 -3.16
CA PRO A 255 8.36 20.12 -1.82
C PRO A 255 7.18 19.15 -1.81
N LEU A 256 6.93 18.53 -0.64
CA LEU A 256 5.74 17.70 -0.45
C LEU A 256 4.55 18.49 -0.98
N ALA A 257 3.97 18.01 -2.09
CA ALA A 257 2.71 18.57 -2.56
C ALA A 257 1.70 18.40 -1.42
N ALA A 258 0.84 19.40 -1.31
CA ALA A 258 -0.06 19.58 -0.18
C ALA A 258 -0.66 18.27 0.35
N ASP A 259 -0.74 18.17 1.52
CA ASP A 259 -1.53 17.67 2.62
C ASP A 259 -2.67 16.67 2.33
N HIS A 260 -3.16 16.54 1.10
CA HIS A 260 -4.37 15.78 0.78
C HIS A 260 -4.13 14.31 0.37
N LEU A 261 -2.88 13.85 0.40
CA LEU A 261 -2.51 12.53 -0.14
C LEU A 261 -2.36 11.47 0.93
N GLY A 262 -2.71 11.79 2.17
CA GLY A 262 -2.64 10.85 3.29
C GLY A 262 -1.35 10.89 4.09
N ARG A 263 -0.31 11.65 3.69
CA ARG A 263 0.94 11.77 4.47
C ARG A 263 0.78 12.51 5.79
N ARG A 264 -0.21 13.39 5.88
CA ARG A 264 -0.50 14.22 7.06
C ARG A 264 -1.94 14.11 7.55
N GLY A 265 -2.58 12.97 7.26
CA GLY A 265 -3.93 12.66 7.67
C GLY A 265 -4.99 12.98 6.62
N LEU A 266 -6.00 12.14 6.57
CA LEU A 266 -7.24 12.32 5.81
C LEU A 266 -8.40 11.78 6.66
N GLN A 267 -9.51 12.48 6.70
CA GLN A 267 -10.75 11.94 7.27
C GLN A 267 -11.47 11.11 6.22
N LEU A 268 -12.05 10.00 6.64
CA LEU A 268 -12.80 9.08 5.80
C LEU A 268 -14.30 9.12 6.14
N PRO A 269 -15.20 8.75 5.22
CA PRO A 269 -14.91 8.15 3.92
C PRO A 269 -14.59 9.18 2.82
N LEU A 270 -13.73 8.79 1.89
CA LEU A 270 -13.52 9.50 0.64
C LEU A 270 -14.47 8.98 -0.44
N ALA A 271 -15.06 9.87 -1.21
CA ALA A 271 -15.80 9.50 -2.41
C ALA A 271 -14.86 9.29 -3.60
N PRO A 272 -15.19 8.39 -4.54
CA PRO A 272 -14.46 8.32 -5.80
C PRO A 272 -14.55 9.64 -6.57
N PRO A 273 -13.45 10.15 -7.13
CA PRO A 273 -13.39 11.45 -7.77
C PRO A 273 -14.31 11.53 -9.01
N LEU A 274 -15.12 12.60 -9.09
CA LEU A 274 -16.09 12.78 -10.17
C LEU A 274 -15.43 13.00 -11.53
N ASN A 275 -14.27 13.64 -11.54
CA ASN A 275 -13.47 13.92 -12.74
C ASN A 275 -12.75 12.70 -13.30
N ALA A 276 -12.80 11.54 -12.62
CA ALA A 276 -12.19 10.30 -13.13
C ALA A 276 -12.64 9.94 -14.55
N LEU A 277 -13.88 10.26 -14.93
CA LEU A 277 -14.40 10.00 -16.28
C LEU A 277 -13.70 10.82 -17.38
N ARG A 278 -13.04 11.93 -17.04
CA ARG A 278 -12.24 12.74 -17.99
C ARG A 278 -10.91 12.08 -18.36
N LEU A 279 -10.49 11.05 -17.60
CA LEU A 279 -9.25 10.31 -17.85
C LEU A 279 -9.35 9.42 -19.09
N VAL A 280 -10.56 9.13 -19.54
CA VAL A 280 -10.81 8.22 -20.67
C VAL A 280 -11.13 9.04 -21.92
N ALA A 281 -10.31 8.89 -22.95
CA ALA A 281 -10.56 9.53 -24.23
C ALA A 281 -11.88 9.00 -24.85
N GLY A 282 -12.75 9.93 -25.27
CA GLY A 282 -14.02 9.58 -25.94
C GLY A 282 -15.26 9.58 -25.05
N GLY A 283 -15.13 9.72 -23.72
CA GLY A 283 -16.28 9.71 -22.80
C GLY A 283 -17.13 8.42 -22.89
N PRO A 284 -18.27 8.35 -22.21
CA PRO A 284 -19.23 7.26 -22.43
C PRO A 284 -19.79 7.39 -23.87
N GLY A 285 -19.44 6.45 -24.74
CA GLY A 285 -19.97 6.37 -26.09
C GLY A 285 -21.50 6.21 -26.13
N PRO A 286 -22.12 6.33 -27.30
CA PRO A 286 -23.54 6.04 -27.47
C PRO A 286 -23.91 4.67 -26.90
N ALA A 287 -25.15 4.53 -26.43
CA ALA A 287 -25.62 3.26 -25.88
C ALA A 287 -25.39 2.11 -26.89
N GLY A 288 -24.65 1.07 -26.46
CA GLY A 288 -24.31 -0.10 -27.28
C GLY A 288 -22.89 -0.11 -27.85
N GLN A 289 -22.07 0.93 -27.63
CA GLN A 289 -20.67 0.92 -28.00
C GLN A 289 -19.83 0.24 -26.90
N GLU A 290 -18.90 -0.61 -27.30
CA GLU A 290 -17.94 -1.24 -26.38
C GLU A 290 -17.00 -0.20 -25.77
N LEU A 291 -16.92 -0.16 -24.43
CA LEU A 291 -16.08 0.81 -23.73
C LEU A 291 -14.60 0.39 -23.82
N PRO A 292 -13.67 1.35 -23.99
CA PRO A 292 -12.26 1.03 -24.07
C PRO A 292 -11.76 0.43 -22.76
N ALA A 293 -10.87 -0.56 -22.85
CA ALA A 293 -10.16 -1.08 -21.69
C ALA A 293 -9.13 -0.06 -21.19
N VAL A 294 -9.10 0.18 -19.89
CA VAL A 294 -8.25 1.19 -19.23
C VAL A 294 -7.29 0.52 -18.27
N ALA A 295 -6.01 0.88 -18.36
CA ALA A 295 -5.03 0.61 -17.32
C ALA A 295 -4.70 1.92 -16.60
N LEU A 296 -5.08 2.02 -15.34
CA LEU A 296 -4.86 3.21 -14.53
C LEU A 296 -3.74 2.95 -13.54
N ILE A 297 -2.73 3.82 -13.52
CA ILE A 297 -1.51 3.65 -12.74
C ILE A 297 -1.41 4.75 -11.69
N GLY A 298 -1.39 4.37 -10.40
CA GLY A 298 -0.95 5.24 -9.33
C GLY A 298 0.57 5.28 -9.24
N THR A 299 1.17 6.44 -8.96
CA THR A 299 2.63 6.59 -8.99
C THR A 299 3.21 6.77 -7.59
N GLY A 300 4.21 5.95 -7.24
CA GLY A 300 4.88 5.98 -5.94
C GLY A 300 3.93 5.76 -4.76
N GLU A 301 3.85 6.74 -3.87
CA GLU A 301 2.96 6.72 -2.70
C GLU A 301 1.54 7.24 -3.01
N TYR A 302 1.33 7.82 -4.20
CA TYR A 302 0.04 8.33 -4.65
C TYR A 302 -0.80 7.19 -5.22
N VAL A 303 -1.49 6.47 -4.36
CA VAL A 303 -2.16 5.21 -4.72
C VAL A 303 -3.65 5.17 -4.36
N LEU A 304 -4.08 5.79 -3.26
CA LEU A 304 -5.47 5.71 -2.79
C LEU A 304 -6.44 6.44 -3.72
N GLN A 305 -6.19 7.70 -4.06
CA GLN A 305 -7.03 8.48 -4.96
C GLN A 305 -7.05 7.90 -6.40
N PRO A 306 -5.91 7.48 -6.99
CA PRO A 306 -5.91 6.72 -8.23
C PRO A 306 -6.73 5.43 -8.18
N TYR A 307 -6.66 4.67 -7.08
CA TYR A 307 -7.51 3.50 -6.90
C TYR A 307 -9.01 3.88 -6.88
N LEU A 308 -9.39 4.93 -6.15
CA LEU A 308 -10.78 5.41 -6.12
C LEU A 308 -11.25 5.90 -7.51
N ALA A 309 -10.35 6.52 -8.29
CA ALA A 309 -10.64 6.87 -9.68
C ALA A 309 -10.86 5.63 -10.56
N ALA A 310 -10.01 4.62 -10.43
CA ALA A 310 -10.17 3.34 -11.12
C ALA A 310 -11.47 2.63 -10.72
N LEU A 311 -11.84 2.67 -9.45
CA LEU A 311 -13.10 2.14 -8.95
C LEU A 311 -14.30 2.89 -9.56
N ARG A 312 -14.22 4.22 -9.68
CA ARG A 312 -15.26 5.04 -10.34
C ARG A 312 -15.49 4.63 -11.79
N LEU A 313 -14.40 4.43 -12.54
CA LEU A 313 -14.48 3.95 -13.92
C LEU A 313 -15.11 2.55 -14.00
N ALA A 314 -14.67 1.63 -13.12
CA ALA A 314 -15.22 0.27 -13.07
C ALA A 314 -16.72 0.26 -12.70
N ASP A 315 -17.17 1.11 -11.78
CA ASP A 315 -18.58 1.26 -11.41
C ASP A 315 -19.43 1.88 -12.55
N LYS A 316 -18.77 2.51 -13.53
CA LYS A 316 -19.39 3.00 -14.78
C LYS A 316 -19.32 2.00 -15.94
N GLY A 317 -18.85 0.78 -15.67
CA GLY A 317 -18.81 -0.32 -16.64
C GLY A 317 -17.56 -0.39 -17.51
N TYR A 318 -16.56 0.49 -17.30
CA TYR A 318 -15.30 0.37 -18.03
C TYR A 318 -14.52 -0.88 -17.60
N PRO A 319 -13.92 -1.62 -18.55
CA PRO A 319 -12.96 -2.67 -18.23
C PRO A 319 -11.67 -2.02 -17.70
N VAL A 320 -11.46 -2.02 -16.38
CA VAL A 320 -10.34 -1.33 -15.73
C VAL A 320 -9.39 -2.31 -15.06
N ASN A 321 -8.10 -2.16 -15.31
CA ASN A 321 -7.03 -2.67 -14.48
C ASN A 321 -6.34 -1.52 -13.74
N PHE A 322 -6.07 -1.73 -12.47
CA PHE A 322 -5.30 -0.81 -11.62
C PHE A 322 -3.89 -1.32 -11.43
N HIS A 323 -2.93 -0.41 -11.50
CA HIS A 323 -1.51 -0.65 -11.25
C HIS A 323 -0.94 0.41 -10.31
N CYS A 324 0.21 0.09 -9.68
CA CYS A 324 1.02 1.09 -8.98
C CYS A 324 2.47 0.97 -9.42
N SER A 325 3.16 2.10 -9.59
CA SER A 325 4.62 2.08 -9.69
C SER A 325 5.25 1.90 -8.30
N SER A 326 6.45 1.35 -8.25
CA SER A 326 7.15 1.02 -7.01
C SER A 326 8.65 1.30 -7.12
N ARG A 327 9.29 1.62 -6.01
CA ARG A 327 10.75 1.72 -5.90
C ARG A 327 11.43 0.40 -5.57
N THR A 328 10.67 -0.59 -5.09
CA THR A 328 11.22 -1.92 -4.82
C THR A 328 11.80 -2.51 -6.10
N VAL A 329 13.04 -2.98 -6.04
CA VAL A 329 13.74 -3.53 -7.21
C VAL A 329 13.51 -5.03 -7.29
N LEU A 330 12.59 -5.44 -8.16
CA LEU A 330 12.31 -6.83 -8.49
C LEU A 330 12.86 -7.18 -9.87
N LEU A 331 13.21 -8.45 -10.04
CA LEU A 331 13.72 -8.98 -11.30
C LEU A 331 12.64 -9.82 -12.01
N PRO A 332 12.70 -9.93 -13.34
CA PRO A 332 11.85 -10.86 -14.06
C PRO A 332 12.06 -12.29 -13.54
N GLY A 333 10.98 -13.01 -13.38
CA GLY A 333 10.94 -14.37 -12.85
C GLY A 333 9.79 -14.56 -11.85
N GLY A 334 9.39 -15.82 -11.64
CA GLY A 334 8.20 -16.12 -10.85
C GLY A 334 6.95 -15.45 -11.42
N ASP A 335 6.29 -14.63 -10.64
CA ASP A 335 5.07 -13.90 -11.06
C ASP A 335 5.35 -12.54 -11.74
N ILE A 336 6.62 -12.15 -11.92
CA ILE A 336 7.01 -10.95 -12.68
C ILE A 336 7.48 -11.35 -14.07
N ALA A 337 6.63 -11.14 -15.06
CA ALA A 337 6.94 -11.43 -16.47
C ALA A 337 7.78 -10.33 -17.12
N ALA A 338 7.55 -9.06 -16.76
CA ALA A 338 8.23 -7.91 -17.33
C ALA A 338 8.36 -6.78 -16.31
N VAL A 339 9.39 -5.95 -16.51
CA VAL A 339 9.69 -4.78 -15.69
C VAL A 339 9.91 -3.60 -16.62
N GLN A 340 9.21 -2.50 -16.38
CA GLN A 340 9.36 -1.24 -17.11
C GLN A 340 9.84 -0.14 -16.15
N ALA A 341 10.89 0.58 -16.51
CA ALA A 341 11.29 1.78 -15.78
C ALA A 341 10.24 2.88 -15.95
N MET A 342 9.92 3.56 -14.87
CA MET A 342 8.97 4.68 -14.84
C MET A 342 9.70 5.98 -14.49
N PRO A 343 9.20 7.13 -14.96
CA PRO A 343 9.65 8.42 -14.47
C PRO A 343 9.47 8.53 -12.96
N ASP A 344 10.45 9.13 -12.30
CA ASP A 344 10.38 9.37 -10.86
C ASP A 344 9.25 10.36 -10.51
N PRO A 345 8.18 9.95 -9.80
CA PRO A 345 7.06 10.81 -9.49
C PRO A 345 7.41 11.98 -8.57
N TYR A 346 8.60 11.95 -7.98
CA TYR A 346 9.03 12.92 -6.97
C TYR A 346 10.21 13.78 -7.43
N LEU A 347 10.74 13.55 -8.63
CA LEU A 347 11.93 14.23 -9.15
C LEU A 347 13.14 14.13 -8.20
N SER A 348 13.21 13.06 -7.43
CA SER A 348 14.25 12.82 -6.42
C SER A 348 15.50 12.13 -6.97
N GLY A 349 15.43 11.64 -8.20
CA GLY A 349 16.48 10.83 -8.84
C GLY A 349 16.44 9.35 -8.43
N GLN A 350 15.43 8.93 -7.71
CA GLN A 350 15.26 7.54 -7.34
C GLN A 350 14.55 6.73 -8.44
N PRO A 351 14.97 5.50 -8.72
CA PRO A 351 14.32 4.67 -9.72
C PRO A 351 12.90 4.27 -9.28
N HIS A 352 11.99 4.24 -10.27
CA HIS A 352 10.65 3.69 -10.13
C HIS A 352 10.39 2.67 -11.24
N TYR A 353 9.63 1.65 -10.92
CA TYR A 353 9.34 0.54 -11.82
C TYR A 353 7.84 0.24 -11.87
N LEU A 354 7.38 -0.17 -13.04
CA LEU A 354 6.08 -0.77 -13.26
C LEU A 354 6.28 -2.25 -13.59
N TYR A 355 5.66 -3.11 -12.82
CA TYR A 355 5.75 -4.56 -12.97
C TYR A 355 4.56 -5.08 -13.75
N ASN A 356 4.80 -6.06 -14.63
CA ASN A 356 3.77 -6.60 -15.52
C ASN A 356 3.00 -5.48 -16.24
N PRO A 357 3.69 -4.57 -16.97
CA PRO A 357 3.08 -3.41 -17.58
C PRO A 357 1.92 -3.79 -18.51
N PRO A 358 0.87 -2.95 -18.62
CA PRO A 358 -0.25 -3.23 -19.50
C PRO A 358 0.19 -3.20 -20.97
N ASP A 359 -0.40 -4.09 -21.78
CA ASP A 359 -0.21 -4.08 -23.23
C ASP A 359 -0.89 -2.83 -23.83
N PRO A 360 -0.13 -1.88 -24.45
CA PRO A 360 -0.71 -0.65 -24.99
C PRO A 360 -1.62 -0.88 -26.21
N ARG A 361 -1.61 -2.08 -26.79
CA ARG A 361 -2.55 -2.46 -27.88
C ARG A 361 -3.93 -2.83 -27.34
N VAL A 362 -4.03 -3.17 -26.05
CA VAL A 362 -5.26 -3.60 -25.40
C VAL A 362 -5.83 -2.50 -24.51
N TYR A 363 -4.95 -1.74 -23.84
CA TYR A 363 -5.35 -0.79 -22.82
C TYR A 363 -4.98 0.66 -23.21
N GLN A 364 -5.95 1.56 -23.02
CA GLN A 364 -5.60 2.97 -22.84
C GLN A 364 -4.91 3.09 -21.47
N THR A 365 -3.63 3.43 -21.47
CA THR A 365 -2.84 3.52 -20.24
C THR A 365 -2.76 4.96 -19.76
N VAL A 366 -3.16 5.21 -18.52
CA VAL A 366 -3.15 6.52 -17.86
C VAL A 366 -2.39 6.45 -16.55
N ALA A 367 -1.28 7.18 -16.46
CA ALA A 367 -0.50 7.33 -15.23
C ALA A 367 -0.90 8.61 -14.48
N LEU A 368 -1.24 8.47 -13.21
CA LEU A 368 -1.68 9.56 -12.34
C LEU A 368 -0.56 9.99 -11.41
N TYR A 369 -0.19 11.25 -11.51
CA TYR A 369 0.86 11.89 -10.73
C TYR A 369 0.29 12.90 -9.73
N GLU A 370 1.05 13.15 -8.67
CA GLU A 370 0.69 14.15 -7.65
C GLU A 370 0.75 15.57 -8.19
N THR A 371 1.71 15.85 -9.08
CA THR A 371 1.96 17.20 -9.58
C THR A 371 2.04 17.24 -11.10
N PRO A 372 1.65 18.38 -11.73
CA PRO A 372 1.79 18.56 -13.16
C PRO A 372 3.24 18.46 -13.65
N GLU A 373 4.21 18.90 -12.85
CA GLU A 373 5.64 18.84 -13.19
C GLU A 373 6.11 17.38 -13.33
N ALA A 374 5.67 16.51 -12.39
CA ALA A 374 5.96 15.08 -12.47
C ALA A 374 5.26 14.43 -13.67
N ALA A 375 4.02 14.84 -13.97
CA ALA A 375 3.27 14.34 -15.11
C ALA A 375 3.83 14.82 -16.47
N SER A 376 4.59 15.92 -16.50
CA SER A 376 5.20 16.45 -17.73
C SER A 376 6.45 15.71 -18.19
N GLN A 377 6.97 14.76 -17.42
CA GLN A 377 8.13 13.95 -17.81
C GLN A 377 7.78 13.05 -19.01
N PRO A 378 8.79 12.65 -19.83
CA PRO A 378 8.55 11.73 -20.94
C PRO A 378 8.02 10.37 -20.46
N HIS A 379 6.92 9.92 -21.05
CA HIS A 379 6.27 8.65 -20.73
C HIS A 379 6.15 7.78 -21.97
N ALA A 380 6.74 6.59 -21.96
CA ALA A 380 6.66 5.67 -23.08
C ALA A 380 5.27 5.00 -23.15
N GLY A 381 4.50 5.34 -24.18
CA GLY A 381 3.25 4.64 -24.51
C GLY A 381 2.08 4.85 -23.54
N MET A 382 2.12 5.89 -22.69
CA MET A 382 1.04 6.18 -21.74
C MET A 382 0.74 7.68 -21.62
N THR A 383 -0.48 8.01 -21.28
CA THR A 383 -0.90 9.38 -20.94
C THR A 383 -0.59 9.65 -19.47
N ALA A 384 0.10 10.72 -19.17
CA ALA A 384 0.37 11.16 -17.80
C ALA A 384 -0.48 12.39 -17.46
N THR A 385 -1.10 12.42 -16.29
CA THR A 385 -1.94 13.54 -15.84
C THR A 385 -2.06 13.58 -14.31
N THR A 386 -2.84 14.53 -13.81
CA THR A 386 -3.19 14.68 -12.39
C THR A 386 -4.71 14.58 -12.20
N LEU A 387 -5.17 14.26 -10.97
CA LEU A 387 -6.61 14.22 -10.64
C LEU A 387 -7.16 15.57 -10.13
N ARG A 388 -6.38 16.63 -10.14
CA ARG A 388 -6.83 17.94 -9.70
C ARG A 388 -7.87 18.51 -10.66
N ASP A 389 -8.88 19.20 -10.09
CA ASP A 389 -9.82 20.00 -10.89
C ASP A 389 -9.11 21.25 -11.47
N ASP A 390 -9.83 21.98 -12.33
CA ASP A 390 -9.31 23.21 -12.98
C ASP A 390 -8.97 24.34 -11.96
N LEU A 391 -9.37 24.17 -10.69
CA LEU A 391 -9.08 25.08 -9.58
C LEU A 391 -7.92 24.57 -8.70
N GLY A 392 -7.24 23.49 -9.09
CA GLY A 392 -6.16 22.87 -8.32
C GLY A 392 -6.62 22.08 -7.09
N ARG A 393 -7.93 21.84 -6.92
CA ARG A 393 -8.51 21.07 -5.83
C ARG A 393 -8.63 19.59 -6.22
N TRP A 394 -8.59 18.72 -5.23
CA TRP A 394 -8.88 17.30 -5.42
C TRP A 394 -10.40 17.13 -5.58
N GLY A 395 -10.81 16.52 -6.67
CA GLY A 395 -12.24 16.28 -6.96
C GLY A 395 -12.80 15.12 -6.13
#